data_04fa1194d56ff9212baddb30f8381587
#
_entry.id   04fa1194d56ff9212baddb30f8381587
#
_cell.length_a   1.000
_cell.length_b   1.000
_cell.length_c   1.000
_cell.angle_alpha   90.00
_cell.angle_beta   90.00
_cell.angle_gamma   90.00
#
_symmetry.space_group_name_H-M   'P 1'
#
loop_
_entity.id
_entity.type
_entity.pdbx_description
1 polymer ?
#
loop_
_entity_poly.entity_id
_entity_poly.type
_entity_poly.pdbx_seq_one_letter_code
_entity_poly.pdbx_strand_id
1 'polypeptide(L)'
;TVHIGADEFLADYKAYRGFVNDLVPHVKETNTVRMWGGLTWIKDNPVTEIDKEAIENVEMNLWSADWADGIEMYNMGYDLINTIDNFGYMVPDGSKARANAYGDLLNVERIFNEFEANKVRVKGGAYKYVPAGDDQMLGAAFALWSDNIDKRASGLSESDLYWRFFDALPFYAEKTWAATGKEKGSADALAKLATDKGTGPNTNPYYQEDKKGENYESYDFEDGLKDGSENKRDLKEGKNAEVKENALVLKDGESYVTSPIEELGNGNQLSFDIKLEEPAKPGDILFESDAAYGTHDIRIMEDGKLGFTRELYNYY
;
A
#
# COMPACT_ATOMS: atom_id res chain seq x y z
N THR A 1 17.51 -12.45 5.80
CA THR A 1 16.41 -13.34 6.24
C THR A 1 15.80 -14.04 5.03
N VAL A 2 15.53 -15.33 5.15
CA VAL A 2 14.80 -16.13 4.16
C VAL A 2 13.48 -16.56 4.77
N HIS A 3 12.38 -16.25 4.09
CA HIS A 3 11.04 -16.69 4.49
C HIS A 3 10.73 -18.02 3.79
N ILE A 4 10.49 -19.07 4.56
CA ILE A 4 10.28 -20.45 4.05
C ILE A 4 8.80 -20.81 3.83
N GLY A 5 7.87 -19.88 4.05
CA GLY A 5 6.43 -20.16 4.00
C GLY A 5 6.00 -20.95 5.24
N ALA A 6 5.59 -22.20 5.04
CA ALA A 6 5.25 -23.17 6.07
C ALA A 6 3.89 -22.95 6.77
N ASP A 7 2.93 -22.35 6.07
CA ASP A 7 1.54 -22.24 6.47
C ASP A 7 0.66 -23.31 5.81
N GLU A 8 -0.53 -23.51 6.31
CA GLU A 8 -1.68 -24.22 5.73
C GLU A 8 -1.45 -25.60 5.07
N PHE A 9 -0.36 -26.27 5.36
CA PHE A 9 -0.12 -27.62 4.85
C PHE A 9 -0.89 -28.67 5.71
N LEU A 10 -2.01 -29.14 5.21
CA LEU A 10 -2.93 -30.02 5.93
C LEU A 10 -2.84 -31.50 5.52
N ALA A 11 -2.11 -31.81 4.44
CA ALA A 11 -2.14 -33.14 3.84
C ALA A 11 -1.43 -34.21 4.69
N ASP A 12 -0.29 -33.87 5.30
CA ASP A 12 0.51 -34.77 6.14
C ASP A 12 1.30 -34.00 7.20
N TYR A 13 0.85 -34.04 8.42
CA TYR A 13 1.49 -33.31 9.54
C TYR A 13 2.87 -33.85 9.90
N LYS A 14 3.12 -35.13 9.68
CA LYS A 14 4.44 -35.73 9.90
C LYS A 14 5.43 -35.22 8.86
N ALA A 15 5.01 -35.19 7.59
CA ALA A 15 5.82 -34.61 6.51
C ALA A 15 6.10 -33.13 6.75
N TYR A 16 5.09 -32.37 7.21
CA TYR A 16 5.26 -30.94 7.56
C TYR A 16 6.34 -30.73 8.64
N ARG A 17 6.28 -31.50 9.73
CA ARG A 17 7.27 -31.38 10.82
C ARG A 17 8.66 -31.83 10.37
N GLY A 18 8.74 -32.91 9.59
CA GLY A 18 9.99 -33.36 8.98
C GLY A 18 10.59 -32.25 8.09
N PHE A 19 9.76 -31.63 7.24
CA PHE A 19 10.17 -30.51 6.42
C PHE A 19 10.75 -29.34 7.24
N VAL A 20 10.06 -28.93 8.30
CA VAL A 20 10.54 -27.85 9.18
C VAL A 20 11.85 -28.24 9.88
N ASN A 21 11.93 -29.45 10.43
CA ASN A 21 13.13 -29.94 11.12
C ASN A 21 14.35 -30.08 10.21
N ASP A 22 14.14 -30.40 8.91
CA ASP A 22 15.24 -30.53 7.94
C ASP A 22 15.62 -29.19 7.31
N LEU A 23 14.62 -28.39 6.93
CA LEU A 23 14.85 -27.16 6.17
C LEU A 23 15.39 -26.02 7.03
N VAL A 24 14.84 -25.85 8.26
CA VAL A 24 15.23 -24.74 9.12
C VAL A 24 16.73 -24.79 9.47
N PRO A 25 17.31 -25.90 9.94
CA PRO A 25 18.75 -25.98 10.19
C PRO A 25 19.59 -25.70 8.94
N HIS A 26 19.16 -26.21 7.78
CA HIS A 26 19.87 -25.99 6.51
C HIS A 26 19.92 -24.51 6.13
N VAL A 27 18.78 -23.79 6.21
CA VAL A 27 18.74 -22.36 5.90
C VAL A 27 19.51 -21.55 6.94
N LYS A 28 19.49 -21.96 8.21
CA LYS A 28 20.22 -21.30 9.32
C LYS A 28 21.74 -21.32 9.14
N GLU A 29 22.30 -22.22 8.32
CA GLU A 29 23.75 -22.22 8.03
C GLU A 29 24.25 -20.89 7.47
N THR A 30 23.39 -20.17 6.74
CA THR A 30 23.78 -18.93 6.02
C THR A 30 22.84 -17.76 6.22
N ASN A 31 21.63 -17.97 6.74
CA ASN A 31 20.57 -16.96 6.81
C ASN A 31 19.76 -17.04 8.11
N THR A 32 19.14 -15.95 8.48
CA THR A 32 18.03 -15.96 9.43
C THR A 32 16.80 -16.58 8.75
N VAL A 33 16.09 -17.44 9.45
CA VAL A 33 14.87 -18.10 8.96
C VAL A 33 13.65 -17.34 9.45
N ARG A 34 12.70 -17.11 8.55
CA ARG A 34 11.35 -16.65 8.88
C ARG A 34 10.32 -17.60 8.32
N MET A 35 9.19 -17.77 9.03
CA MET A 35 8.10 -18.65 8.60
C MET A 35 6.73 -18.12 9.06
N TRP A 36 5.68 -18.60 8.40
CA TRP A 36 4.31 -18.41 8.90
C TRP A 36 4.00 -19.39 10.03
N GLY A 37 3.21 -18.97 10.99
CA GLY A 37 2.70 -19.85 12.05
C GLY A 37 1.73 -20.89 11.49
N GLY A 38 2.03 -22.16 11.73
CA GLY A 38 1.22 -23.29 11.25
C GLY A 38 1.24 -24.49 12.18
N LEU A 39 1.84 -24.38 13.36
CA LEU A 39 2.20 -25.52 14.20
C LEU A 39 1.16 -25.89 15.28
N THR A 40 0.32 -24.97 15.72
CA THR A 40 -0.64 -25.25 16.81
C THR A 40 -1.69 -26.29 16.44
N TRP A 41 -2.07 -26.33 15.17
CA TRP A 41 -3.03 -27.34 14.66
C TRP A 41 -2.56 -28.78 14.80
N ILE A 42 -1.27 -29.00 14.88
CA ILE A 42 -0.66 -30.32 14.94
C ILE A 42 -0.25 -30.69 16.35
N LYS A 43 -0.70 -29.94 17.34
CA LYS A 43 -0.42 -30.16 18.76
C LYS A 43 -0.78 -31.55 19.26
N ASP A 44 -1.88 -32.12 18.79
CA ASP A 44 -2.37 -33.45 19.21
C ASP A 44 -1.73 -34.60 18.41
N ASN A 45 -0.77 -34.29 17.54
CA ASN A 45 -0.02 -35.31 16.82
C ASN A 45 1.35 -35.56 17.49
N PRO A 46 1.48 -36.57 18.35
CA PRO A 46 2.69 -36.79 19.16
C PRO A 46 3.87 -37.32 18.34
N VAL A 47 3.69 -37.63 17.05
CA VAL A 47 4.64 -38.46 16.29
C VAL A 47 5.90 -37.70 15.88
N THR A 48 5.88 -36.37 15.90
CA THR A 48 7.07 -35.57 15.53
C THR A 48 7.04 -34.26 16.25
N GLU A 49 7.86 -34.06 17.25
CA GLU A 49 8.08 -32.74 17.87
C GLU A 49 9.01 -31.93 17.00
N ILE A 50 8.86 -30.60 17.04
CA ILE A 50 9.83 -29.69 16.47
C ILE A 50 11.02 -29.61 17.43
N ASP A 51 12.21 -29.79 16.92
CA ASP A 51 13.43 -29.70 17.72
C ASP A 51 13.61 -28.28 18.25
N LYS A 52 13.72 -28.17 19.59
CA LYS A 52 13.90 -26.85 20.23
C LYS A 52 15.14 -26.12 19.74
N GLU A 53 16.23 -26.82 19.49
CA GLU A 53 17.46 -26.27 18.97
C GLU A 53 17.30 -25.77 17.52
N ALA A 54 16.42 -26.42 16.75
CA ALA A 54 16.13 -25.99 15.38
C ALA A 54 15.40 -24.66 15.34
N ILE A 55 14.46 -24.41 16.28
CA ILE A 55 13.60 -23.22 16.26
C ILE A 55 14.18 -22.00 17.00
N GLU A 56 15.25 -22.14 17.75
CA GLU A 56 15.92 -21.02 18.41
C GLU A 56 16.31 -19.95 17.37
N ASN A 57 15.95 -18.68 17.61
CA ASN A 57 16.14 -17.56 16.69
C ASN A 57 15.47 -17.77 15.30
N VAL A 58 14.36 -18.50 15.24
CA VAL A 58 13.49 -18.53 14.07
C VAL A 58 12.38 -17.50 14.24
N GLU A 59 12.28 -16.60 13.28
CA GLU A 59 11.25 -15.57 13.26
C GLU A 59 9.93 -16.17 12.78
N MET A 60 8.84 -15.90 13.51
CA MET A 60 7.51 -16.41 13.14
C MET A 60 6.49 -15.28 12.98
N ASN A 61 5.89 -15.19 11.80
CA ASN A 61 4.71 -14.36 11.57
C ASN A 61 3.47 -15.04 12.18
N LEU A 62 2.93 -14.46 13.25
CA LEU A 62 1.68 -14.89 13.87
C LEU A 62 0.50 -14.28 13.13
N TRP A 63 -0.10 -15.01 12.21
CA TRP A 63 -1.18 -14.52 11.36
C TRP A 63 -2.57 -15.00 11.78
N SER A 64 -2.69 -16.19 12.34
CA SER A 64 -3.95 -16.73 12.84
C SER A 64 -3.72 -17.58 14.09
N ALA A 65 -4.49 -17.33 15.14
CA ALA A 65 -4.40 -18.08 16.39
C ALA A 65 -4.88 -19.53 16.26
N ASP A 66 -5.67 -19.83 15.24
CA ASP A 66 -6.11 -21.20 14.96
C ASP A 66 -4.97 -22.04 14.37
N TRP A 67 -4.01 -21.41 13.73
CA TRP A 67 -2.81 -22.04 13.17
C TRP A 67 -1.61 -22.01 14.13
N ALA A 68 -1.42 -20.90 14.85
CA ALA A 68 -0.33 -20.75 15.80
C ALA A 68 -0.77 -19.91 17.00
N ASP A 69 -0.86 -20.54 18.17
CA ASP A 69 -1.12 -19.85 19.44
C ASP A 69 0.08 -18.98 19.81
N GLY A 70 -0.13 -17.66 19.92
CA GLY A 70 0.98 -16.72 20.12
C GLY A 70 1.78 -16.97 21.39
N ILE A 71 1.15 -17.40 22.48
CA ILE A 71 1.86 -17.69 23.74
C ILE A 71 2.55 -19.07 23.70
N GLU A 72 1.99 -20.05 23.03
CA GLU A 72 2.68 -21.34 22.82
C GLU A 72 3.96 -21.12 21.99
N MET A 73 3.87 -20.36 20.90
CA MET A 73 5.04 -20.07 20.05
C MET A 73 6.13 -19.30 20.81
N TYR A 74 5.73 -18.32 21.61
CA TYR A 74 6.64 -17.61 22.51
C TYR A 74 7.35 -18.58 23.47
N ASN A 75 6.59 -19.43 24.15
CA ASN A 75 7.14 -20.39 25.11
C ASN A 75 8.01 -21.48 24.45
N MET A 76 7.83 -21.74 23.16
CA MET A 76 8.67 -22.65 22.39
C MET A 76 10.03 -22.03 22.02
N GLY A 77 10.16 -20.71 22.04
CA GLY A 77 11.39 -19.98 21.75
C GLY A 77 11.46 -19.36 20.35
N TYR A 78 10.32 -19.20 19.67
CA TYR A 78 10.28 -18.41 18.41
C TYR A 78 10.38 -16.93 18.69
N ASP A 79 11.06 -16.22 17.79
CA ASP A 79 11.01 -14.77 17.71
C ASP A 79 9.75 -14.34 16.96
N LEU A 80 8.92 -13.49 17.55
CA LEU A 80 7.56 -13.26 17.08
C LEU A 80 7.40 -11.95 16.31
N ILE A 81 6.68 -12.01 15.20
CA ILE A 81 6.18 -10.86 14.48
C ILE A 81 4.65 -10.94 14.47
N ASN A 82 3.98 -10.00 15.13
CA ASN A 82 2.53 -9.97 15.19
C ASN A 82 1.94 -9.52 13.85
N THR A 83 1.44 -10.47 13.09
CA THR A 83 0.84 -10.23 11.75
C THR A 83 -0.63 -10.69 11.76
N ILE A 84 -1.27 -10.63 12.95
CA ILE A 84 -2.60 -11.20 13.15
C ILE A 84 -3.63 -10.64 12.16
N ASP A 85 -4.34 -11.52 11.49
CA ASP A 85 -5.31 -11.24 10.44
C ASP A 85 -6.33 -10.17 10.82
N ASN A 86 -6.86 -10.23 12.05
CA ASN A 86 -7.86 -9.32 12.59
C ASN A 86 -7.44 -7.84 12.60
N PHE A 87 -6.17 -7.53 12.48
CA PHE A 87 -5.65 -6.17 12.44
C PHE A 87 -4.81 -5.90 11.20
N GLY A 88 -4.19 -6.94 10.62
CA GLY A 88 -3.13 -6.79 9.66
C GLY A 88 -3.41 -7.29 8.24
N TYR A 89 -4.57 -7.90 7.94
CA TYR A 89 -4.82 -8.45 6.61
C TYR A 89 -5.73 -7.59 5.76
N MET A 90 -5.17 -7.10 4.66
CA MET A 90 -5.91 -6.51 3.55
C MET A 90 -6.03 -7.50 2.40
N VAL A 91 -7.21 -7.57 1.80
CA VAL A 91 -7.48 -8.36 0.58
C VAL A 91 -8.23 -7.43 -0.39
N PRO A 92 -7.50 -6.60 -1.15
CA PRO A 92 -8.09 -5.59 -2.00
C PRO A 92 -9.05 -6.16 -3.04
N ASP A 93 -10.26 -5.62 -3.07
CA ASP A 93 -11.31 -5.96 -4.05
C ASP A 93 -11.88 -4.73 -4.76
N GLY A 94 -11.35 -3.54 -4.46
CA GLY A 94 -11.76 -2.26 -5.02
C GLY A 94 -12.99 -1.63 -4.38
N SER A 95 -13.58 -2.26 -3.36
CA SER A 95 -14.77 -1.72 -2.67
C SER A 95 -14.48 -0.51 -1.80
N LYS A 96 -13.21 -0.30 -1.42
CA LYS A 96 -12.75 0.67 -0.40
C LYS A 96 -13.37 0.43 0.98
N ALA A 97 -13.94 -0.75 1.22
CA ALA A 97 -14.53 -1.09 2.50
C ALA A 97 -13.44 -1.35 3.56
N ARG A 98 -13.58 -0.71 4.71
CA ARG A 98 -12.76 -1.00 5.88
C ARG A 98 -13.33 -2.17 6.66
N ALA A 99 -12.51 -3.14 6.96
CA ALA A 99 -12.92 -4.29 7.77
C ALA A 99 -11.89 -4.62 8.85
N ASN A 100 -12.33 -5.43 9.81
CA ASN A 100 -11.45 -5.89 10.89
C ASN A 100 -10.49 -6.99 10.42
N ALA A 101 -10.86 -7.70 9.35
CA ALA A 101 -10.02 -8.69 8.67
C ALA A 101 -10.46 -8.83 7.22
N TYR A 102 -9.52 -9.07 6.32
CA TYR A 102 -9.75 -9.40 4.90
C TYR A 102 -10.56 -8.35 4.10
N GLY A 103 -10.58 -7.09 4.56
CA GLY A 103 -11.21 -5.99 3.83
C GLY A 103 -10.29 -5.39 2.77
N ASP A 104 -10.87 -4.55 1.93
CA ASP A 104 -10.11 -3.77 0.94
C ASP A 104 -9.12 -2.78 1.61
N LEU A 105 -9.51 -2.27 2.77
CA LEU A 105 -8.71 -1.41 3.64
C LEU A 105 -8.75 -1.91 5.08
N LEU A 106 -7.69 -1.64 5.83
CA LEU A 106 -7.67 -1.91 7.27
C LEU A 106 -8.57 -0.92 8.05
N ASN A 107 -9.11 -1.40 9.17
CA ASN A 107 -9.79 -0.53 10.13
C ASN A 107 -8.76 0.19 11.00
N VAL A 108 -8.26 1.31 10.48
CA VAL A 108 -7.18 2.09 11.14
C VAL A 108 -7.60 2.68 12.48
N GLU A 109 -8.88 3.02 12.66
CA GLU A 109 -9.40 3.47 13.95
C GLU A 109 -9.29 2.35 15.00
N ARG A 110 -9.67 1.14 14.63
CA ARG A 110 -9.54 -0.02 15.51
C ARG A 110 -8.06 -0.36 15.79
N ILE A 111 -7.18 -0.28 14.80
CA ILE A 111 -5.73 -0.45 15.01
C ILE A 111 -5.23 0.57 16.03
N PHE A 112 -5.58 1.85 15.86
CA PHE A 112 -5.18 2.91 16.78
C PHE A 112 -5.65 2.64 18.22
N ASN A 113 -6.88 2.18 18.40
CA ASN A 113 -7.48 2.03 19.72
C ASN A 113 -7.12 0.71 20.43
N GLU A 114 -6.93 -0.40 19.68
CA GLU A 114 -6.91 -1.74 20.25
C GLU A 114 -5.62 -2.52 19.99
N PHE A 115 -4.90 -2.22 18.91
CA PHE A 115 -3.71 -2.97 18.53
C PHE A 115 -2.49 -2.57 19.38
N GLU A 116 -1.73 -3.58 19.80
CA GLU A 116 -0.41 -3.45 20.43
C GLU A 116 0.47 -4.58 19.88
N ALA A 117 1.72 -4.30 19.53
CA ALA A 117 2.59 -5.27 18.87
C ALA A 117 2.79 -6.55 19.72
N ASN A 118 2.95 -6.41 21.04
CA ASN A 118 3.13 -7.53 21.97
C ASN A 118 1.83 -8.16 22.46
N LYS A 119 0.68 -7.74 21.98
CA LYS A 119 -0.64 -8.29 22.28
C LYS A 119 -0.99 -9.38 21.26
N VAL A 120 -0.59 -10.61 21.54
CA VAL A 120 -0.75 -11.74 20.64
C VAL A 120 -2.08 -12.45 20.85
N ARG A 121 -2.64 -13.01 19.79
CA ARG A 121 -3.86 -13.80 19.86
C ARG A 121 -3.54 -15.25 20.21
N VAL A 122 -4.36 -15.86 21.06
CA VAL A 122 -4.24 -17.26 21.47
C VAL A 122 -5.41 -18.08 20.96
N LYS A 123 -5.27 -19.41 20.95
CA LYS A 123 -6.32 -20.35 20.55
C LYS A 123 -7.61 -20.07 21.34
N GLY A 124 -8.73 -20.05 20.63
CA GLY A 124 -10.01 -19.64 21.21
C GLY A 124 -10.30 -18.14 21.12
N GLY A 125 -9.40 -17.35 20.51
CA GLY A 125 -9.64 -15.96 20.09
C GLY A 125 -9.35 -14.89 21.15
N ALA A 126 -8.94 -15.28 22.36
CA ALA A 126 -8.51 -14.32 23.39
C ALA A 126 -7.15 -13.69 23.03
N TYR A 127 -6.85 -12.57 23.67
CA TYR A 127 -5.54 -11.91 23.57
C TYR A 127 -4.77 -12.03 24.87
N LYS A 128 -3.46 -12.23 24.76
CA LYS A 128 -2.51 -12.21 25.88
C LYS A 128 -1.29 -11.39 25.50
N TYR A 129 -0.53 -10.99 26.49
CA TYR A 129 0.66 -10.17 26.28
C TYR A 129 1.93 -11.00 26.41
N VAL A 130 2.83 -10.86 25.45
CA VAL A 130 4.25 -11.13 25.63
C VAL A 130 4.81 -9.98 26.49
N PRO A 131 5.77 -10.24 27.41
CA PRO A 131 6.34 -9.17 28.22
C PRO A 131 6.82 -7.97 27.38
N ALA A 132 6.57 -6.76 27.83
CA ALA A 132 6.99 -5.57 27.12
C ALA A 132 8.53 -5.48 27.13
N GLY A 133 9.12 -5.24 25.95
CA GLY A 133 10.57 -5.15 25.79
C GLY A 133 11.29 -6.50 25.77
N ASP A 134 10.56 -7.60 25.64
CA ASP A 134 11.14 -8.92 25.46
C ASP A 134 11.75 -9.07 24.05
N ASP A 135 12.98 -9.57 23.98
CA ASP A 135 13.76 -9.68 22.75
C ASP A 135 13.12 -10.64 21.72
N GLN A 136 12.30 -11.60 22.15
CA GLN A 136 11.55 -12.47 21.26
C GLN A 136 10.38 -11.73 20.55
N MET A 137 9.98 -10.53 20.99
CA MET A 137 8.93 -9.76 20.32
C MET A 137 9.53 -8.75 19.36
N LEU A 138 9.76 -9.17 18.13
CA LEU A 138 10.43 -8.34 17.10
C LEU A 138 9.58 -7.15 16.62
N GLY A 139 8.25 -7.24 16.77
CA GLY A 139 7.35 -6.17 16.35
C GLY A 139 6.09 -6.67 15.67
N ALA A 140 5.61 -5.92 14.68
CA ALA A 140 4.41 -6.28 13.94
C ALA A 140 4.55 -6.00 12.44
N ALA A 141 3.70 -6.68 11.66
CA ALA A 141 3.58 -6.45 10.23
C ALA A 141 2.10 -6.50 9.82
N PHE A 142 1.79 -5.88 8.69
CA PHE A 142 0.52 -6.10 8.00
C PHE A 142 0.78 -6.64 6.60
N ALA A 143 -0.20 -7.34 6.05
CA ALA A 143 -0.10 -8.00 4.76
C ALA A 143 -1.17 -7.48 3.79
N LEU A 144 -0.77 -7.33 2.54
CA LEU A 144 -1.63 -6.97 1.43
C LEU A 144 -1.61 -8.15 0.45
N TRP A 145 -2.75 -8.82 0.33
CA TRP A 145 -2.91 -10.05 -0.43
C TRP A 145 -3.59 -9.80 -1.78
N SER A 146 -3.35 -10.66 -2.75
CA SER A 146 -3.86 -10.51 -4.11
C SER A 146 -5.08 -11.38 -4.45
N ASP A 147 -5.69 -12.03 -3.47
CA ASP A 147 -6.75 -13.04 -3.65
C ASP A 147 -7.99 -12.55 -4.39
N ASN A 148 -8.27 -11.27 -4.32
CA ASN A 148 -9.46 -10.66 -4.92
C ASN A 148 -9.15 -9.61 -6.00
N ILE A 149 -7.91 -9.54 -6.45
CA ILE A 149 -7.47 -8.49 -7.39
C ILE A 149 -8.18 -8.58 -8.75
N ASP A 150 -8.61 -9.76 -9.14
CA ASP A 150 -9.34 -10.06 -10.37
C ASP A 150 -10.83 -9.70 -10.32
N LYS A 151 -11.36 -9.36 -9.17
CA LYS A 151 -12.77 -8.91 -9.04
C LYS A 151 -13.02 -7.56 -9.72
N ARG A 152 -11.98 -6.80 -10.02
CA ARG A 152 -12.06 -5.59 -10.84
C ARG A 152 -11.64 -5.91 -12.27
N ALA A 153 -12.41 -5.40 -13.24
CA ALA A 153 -12.14 -5.63 -14.66
C ALA A 153 -10.74 -5.19 -15.11
N SER A 154 -10.18 -4.13 -14.48
CA SER A 154 -8.84 -3.61 -14.74
C SER A 154 -7.80 -3.99 -13.68
N GLY A 155 -8.15 -4.87 -12.74
CA GLY A 155 -7.28 -5.19 -11.62
C GLY A 155 -7.07 -4.02 -10.64
N LEU A 156 -5.94 -4.03 -9.97
CA LEU A 156 -5.46 -2.94 -9.10
C LEU A 156 -4.10 -2.48 -9.61
N SER A 157 -3.94 -1.18 -9.78
CA SER A 157 -2.66 -0.59 -10.15
C SER A 157 -1.68 -0.58 -8.97
N GLU A 158 -0.39 -0.38 -9.25
CA GLU A 158 0.62 -0.16 -8.20
C GLU A 158 0.24 1.01 -7.29
N SER A 159 -0.31 2.08 -7.85
CA SER A 159 -0.81 3.21 -7.08
C SER A 159 -1.99 2.85 -6.17
N ASP A 160 -2.91 1.98 -6.61
CA ASP A 160 -3.99 1.48 -5.75
C ASP A 160 -3.46 0.67 -4.56
N LEU A 161 -2.43 -0.15 -4.80
CA LEU A 161 -1.78 -0.93 -3.74
C LEU A 161 -0.99 -0.04 -2.81
N TYR A 162 -0.24 0.90 -3.37
CA TYR A 162 0.55 1.88 -2.63
C TYR A 162 -0.32 2.73 -1.70
N TRP A 163 -1.45 3.24 -2.20
CA TRP A 163 -2.39 4.00 -1.40
C TRP A 163 -2.94 3.19 -0.20
N ARG A 164 -3.26 1.92 -0.40
CA ARG A 164 -3.71 1.02 0.69
C ARG A 164 -2.62 0.79 1.72
N PHE A 165 -1.40 0.63 1.27
CA PHE A 165 -0.24 0.47 2.13
C PHE A 165 -0.03 1.71 3.01
N PHE A 166 -0.01 2.90 2.40
CA PHE A 166 0.22 4.15 3.13
C PHE A 166 -0.95 4.58 4.02
N ASP A 167 -2.16 4.17 3.72
CA ASP A 167 -3.31 4.34 4.62
C ASP A 167 -3.08 3.63 5.98
N ALA A 168 -2.46 2.47 5.98
CA ALA A 168 -2.22 1.64 7.17
C ALA A 168 -0.88 1.91 7.86
N LEU A 169 0.16 2.25 7.10
CA LEU A 169 1.53 2.35 7.57
C LEU A 169 1.73 3.27 8.79
N PRO A 170 1.17 4.49 8.84
CA PRO A 170 1.36 5.38 9.98
C PRO A 170 0.88 4.78 11.31
N PHE A 171 -0.20 4.01 11.25
CA PHE A 171 -0.79 3.37 12.42
C PHE A 171 0.06 2.21 12.93
N TYR A 172 0.55 1.37 12.02
CA TYR A 172 1.49 0.32 12.40
C TYR A 172 2.82 0.86 12.89
N ALA A 173 3.37 1.88 12.23
CA ALA A 173 4.61 2.53 12.64
C ALA A 173 4.48 3.11 14.07
N GLU A 174 3.39 3.83 14.35
CA GLU A 174 3.15 4.37 15.69
C GLU A 174 3.02 3.27 16.74
N LYS A 175 2.27 2.21 16.43
CA LYS A 175 2.00 1.11 17.37
C LYS A 175 3.23 0.21 17.63
N THR A 176 4.13 0.10 16.69
CA THR A 176 5.38 -0.65 16.88
C THR A 176 6.45 0.18 17.57
N TRP A 177 6.43 1.52 17.40
CA TRP A 177 7.39 2.43 17.99
C TRP A 177 7.02 2.85 19.41
N ALA A 178 5.80 3.22 19.64
CA ALA A 178 5.32 3.86 20.87
C ALA A 178 4.33 2.98 21.65
N ALA A 179 4.56 1.69 21.78
CA ALA A 179 3.79 0.71 22.55
C ALA A 179 2.26 0.89 22.48
N THR A 180 1.70 1.95 23.07
CA THR A 180 0.26 2.20 23.07
C THR A 180 -0.21 3.17 21.99
N GLY A 181 0.65 4.09 21.54
CA GLY A 181 0.37 5.11 20.52
C GLY A 181 -0.76 6.10 20.87
N LYS A 182 -1.29 6.04 22.08
CA LYS A 182 -2.43 6.85 22.50
C LYS A 182 -2.09 8.33 22.76
N GLU A 183 -0.82 8.62 22.86
CA GLU A 183 -0.26 9.97 23.04
C GLU A 183 -0.56 10.89 21.84
N LYS A 184 -0.88 10.34 20.69
CA LYS A 184 -1.24 11.09 19.47
C LYS A 184 -2.69 11.58 19.42
N GLY A 185 -3.47 11.28 20.45
CA GLY A 185 -4.83 11.81 20.65
C GLY A 185 -5.91 10.97 19.99
N SER A 186 -5.98 10.90 18.66
CA SER A 186 -6.99 10.13 17.91
C SER A 186 -6.43 9.57 16.59
N ALA A 187 -7.15 8.63 16.01
CA ALA A 187 -6.81 8.11 14.70
C ALA A 187 -6.78 9.22 13.64
N ASP A 188 -7.75 10.13 13.64
CA ASP A 188 -7.79 11.27 12.72
C ASP A 188 -6.60 12.21 12.89
N ALA A 189 -6.18 12.46 14.14
CA ALA A 189 -5.01 13.30 14.42
C ALA A 189 -3.72 12.64 13.88
N LEU A 190 -3.59 11.33 14.02
CA LEU A 190 -2.45 10.59 13.47
C LEU A 190 -2.48 10.56 11.95
N ALA A 191 -3.65 10.31 11.34
CA ALA A 191 -3.82 10.36 9.89
C ALA A 191 -3.46 11.74 9.33
N LYS A 192 -3.94 12.81 9.97
CA LYS A 192 -3.57 14.18 9.59
C LYS A 192 -2.08 14.43 9.71
N LEU A 193 -1.46 14.01 10.80
CA LEU A 193 0.00 14.16 10.99
C LEU A 193 0.79 13.44 9.89
N ALA A 194 0.36 12.24 9.51
CA ALA A 194 0.98 11.47 8.43
C ALA A 194 0.86 12.19 7.08
N THR A 195 -0.33 12.73 6.79
CA THR A 195 -0.58 13.54 5.60
C THR A 195 0.30 14.79 5.56
N ASP A 196 0.35 15.54 6.67
CA ASP A 196 1.14 16.78 6.76
C ASP A 196 2.67 16.52 6.62
N LYS A 197 3.14 15.35 7.03
CA LYS A 197 4.57 14.97 6.93
C LYS A 197 4.94 14.35 5.60
N GLY A 198 3.95 13.79 4.90
CA GLY A 198 4.17 13.02 3.69
C GLY A 198 4.84 11.67 3.93
N THR A 199 4.95 10.90 2.89
CA THR A 199 5.50 9.53 2.91
C THR A 199 6.89 9.42 2.29
N GLY A 200 7.37 10.50 1.72
CA GLY A 200 8.63 10.60 1.02
C GLY A 200 8.48 11.42 -0.26
N PRO A 201 9.55 11.76 -0.92
CA PRO A 201 9.51 12.52 -2.17
C PRO A 201 8.63 11.79 -3.21
N ASN A 202 7.68 12.51 -3.79
CA ASN A 202 6.81 12.05 -4.87
C ASN A 202 6.02 10.75 -4.55
N THR A 203 5.74 10.49 -3.29
CA THR A 203 5.08 9.25 -2.87
C THR A 203 3.85 9.46 -1.99
N ASN A 204 3.55 10.69 -1.58
CA ASN A 204 2.39 10.98 -0.75
C ASN A 204 1.12 11.14 -1.60
N PRO A 205 0.18 10.17 -1.61
CA PRO A 205 -1.05 10.27 -2.40
C PRO A 205 -2.01 11.36 -1.90
N TYR A 206 -1.76 11.91 -0.71
CA TYR A 206 -2.55 13.00 -0.12
C TYR A 206 -1.87 14.36 -0.26
N TYR A 207 -0.75 14.40 -0.96
CA TYR A 207 -0.06 15.66 -1.21
C TYR A 207 -0.99 16.66 -1.89
N GLN A 208 -0.96 17.88 -1.41
CA GLN A 208 -1.61 19.01 -2.03
C GLN A 208 -0.57 20.09 -2.26
N GLU A 209 -0.43 20.51 -3.48
CA GLU A 209 0.43 21.63 -3.85
C GLU A 209 -0.08 22.90 -3.17
N ASP A 210 0.84 23.72 -2.67
CA ASP A 210 0.49 25.01 -2.12
C ASP A 210 -0.13 25.90 -3.21
N LYS A 211 -1.27 26.50 -2.93
CA LYS A 211 -1.93 27.42 -3.85
C LYS A 211 -2.53 28.63 -3.15
N LYS A 212 -2.58 29.71 -3.90
CA LYS A 212 -3.38 30.89 -3.60
C LYS A 212 -4.67 30.84 -4.41
N GLY A 213 -5.77 31.25 -3.81
CA GLY A 213 -7.05 31.25 -4.49
C GLY A 213 -7.61 29.85 -4.77
N GLU A 214 -8.50 29.74 -5.73
CA GLU A 214 -9.23 28.53 -6.03
C GLU A 214 -8.44 27.57 -6.93
N ASN A 215 -7.75 28.10 -7.95
CA ASN A 215 -7.06 27.32 -8.97
C ASN A 215 -5.57 27.18 -8.68
N TYR A 216 -4.98 26.05 -8.99
CA TYR A 216 -3.52 25.88 -9.04
C TYR A 216 -2.93 26.64 -10.20
N GLU A 217 -3.55 26.56 -11.36
CA GLU A 217 -3.19 27.19 -12.62
C GLU A 217 -4.46 27.52 -13.42
N SER A 218 -4.40 28.54 -14.27
CA SER A 218 -5.48 28.90 -15.19
C SER A 218 -4.91 29.58 -16.44
N TYR A 219 -5.20 29.05 -17.61
CA TYR A 219 -4.69 29.54 -18.87
C TYR A 219 -5.82 29.85 -19.86
N ASP A 220 -6.01 31.12 -20.19
CA ASP A 220 -6.92 31.59 -21.23
C ASP A 220 -6.21 31.93 -22.54
N PHE A 221 -4.89 31.89 -22.49
CA PHE A 221 -3.98 32.21 -23.61
C PHE A 221 -4.07 33.61 -24.19
N GLU A 222 -4.76 34.57 -23.53
CA GLU A 222 -4.80 35.97 -23.94
C GLU A 222 -3.41 36.60 -23.83
N ASP A 223 -2.65 36.26 -22.80
CA ASP A 223 -1.28 36.71 -22.57
C ASP A 223 -0.23 35.60 -22.86
N GLY A 224 -0.46 34.80 -23.89
CA GLY A 224 0.46 33.71 -24.25
C GLY A 224 0.40 32.55 -23.31
N LEU A 225 1.54 32.11 -22.78
CA LEU A 225 1.66 30.97 -21.84
C LEU A 225 1.56 31.39 -20.36
N LYS A 226 1.04 32.59 -20.10
CA LYS A 226 0.94 33.13 -18.73
C LYS A 226 -0.19 32.50 -17.94
N ASP A 227 0.10 32.23 -16.65
CA ASP A 227 -0.90 31.79 -15.70
C ASP A 227 -1.73 32.97 -15.18
N GLY A 228 -3.02 32.94 -15.46
CA GLY A 228 -4.01 33.91 -14.99
C GLY A 228 -4.35 33.76 -13.50
N SER A 229 -4.00 32.65 -12.85
CA SER A 229 -4.25 32.44 -11.42
C SER A 229 -3.37 33.34 -10.53
N GLU A 230 -3.67 33.36 -9.22
CA GLU A 230 -2.84 34.09 -8.25
C GLU A 230 -1.45 33.46 -8.04
N ASN A 231 -1.22 32.24 -8.51
CA ASN A 231 0.03 31.49 -8.29
C ASN A 231 1.13 31.84 -9.29
N LYS A 232 0.77 32.38 -10.44
CA LYS A 232 1.71 32.81 -11.50
C LYS A 232 2.64 31.69 -11.96
N ARG A 233 2.07 30.54 -12.23
CA ARG A 233 2.74 29.34 -12.72
C ARG A 233 2.68 29.29 -14.24
N ASP A 234 3.46 30.11 -14.90
CA ASP A 234 3.47 30.19 -16.36
C ASP A 234 3.88 28.85 -16.98
N LEU A 235 3.20 28.43 -18.05
CA LEU A 235 3.60 27.27 -18.83
C LEU A 235 5.01 27.46 -19.40
N LYS A 236 5.78 26.39 -19.41
CA LYS A 236 7.08 26.35 -20.07
C LYS A 236 6.92 26.03 -21.56
N GLU A 237 7.68 26.69 -22.41
CA GLU A 237 7.72 26.34 -23.82
C GLU A 237 8.16 24.87 -23.99
N GLY A 238 7.54 24.19 -24.93
CA GLY A 238 7.82 22.81 -25.27
C GLY A 238 8.25 22.70 -26.76
N LYS A 239 7.58 21.82 -27.48
CA LYS A 239 7.89 21.52 -28.88
C LYS A 239 6.68 21.79 -29.78
N ASN A 240 6.87 22.43 -30.92
CA ASN A 240 5.86 22.63 -31.96
C ASN A 240 4.51 23.18 -31.47
N ALA A 241 4.54 23.98 -30.40
CA ALA A 241 3.37 24.62 -29.81
C ALA A 241 3.43 26.16 -30.07
N GLU A 242 2.27 26.77 -30.33
CA GLU A 242 2.16 28.21 -30.45
C GLU A 242 0.84 28.69 -29.85
N VAL A 243 0.82 29.93 -29.37
CA VAL A 243 -0.43 30.57 -28.96
C VAL A 243 -0.95 31.40 -30.13
N LYS A 244 -2.19 31.14 -30.53
CA LYS A 244 -2.85 31.83 -31.61
C LYS A 244 -4.34 32.00 -31.35
N GLU A 245 -4.86 33.20 -31.55
CA GLU A 245 -6.29 33.51 -31.36
C GLU A 245 -6.80 33.07 -29.96
N ASN A 246 -6.01 33.35 -28.92
CA ASN A 246 -6.28 32.99 -27.53
C ASN A 246 -6.45 31.46 -27.31
N ALA A 247 -5.72 30.67 -28.04
CA ALA A 247 -5.70 29.22 -27.88
C ALA A 247 -4.27 28.70 -28.01
N LEU A 248 -3.96 27.66 -27.24
CA LEU A 248 -2.76 26.86 -27.43
C LEU A 248 -2.97 25.92 -28.62
N VAL A 249 -2.18 26.08 -29.66
CA VAL A 249 -2.20 25.28 -30.90
C VAL A 249 -1.06 24.26 -30.85
N LEU A 250 -1.40 22.98 -30.83
CA LEU A 250 -0.48 21.87 -30.97
C LEU A 250 -0.55 21.34 -32.41
N LYS A 251 0.58 21.24 -33.10
CA LYS A 251 0.63 21.06 -34.57
C LYS A 251 0.75 19.60 -35.00
N ASP A 252 1.21 18.74 -34.11
CA ASP A 252 1.44 17.32 -34.42
C ASP A 252 1.46 16.49 -33.14
N GLY A 253 1.58 15.17 -33.27
CA GLY A 253 1.60 14.24 -32.14
C GLY A 253 2.84 14.32 -31.23
N GLU A 254 3.82 15.16 -31.57
CA GLU A 254 4.99 15.41 -30.70
C GLU A 254 4.95 16.83 -30.09
N SER A 255 3.87 17.58 -30.30
CA SER A 255 3.70 18.94 -29.80
C SER A 255 3.30 18.92 -28.32
N TYR A 256 3.94 19.74 -27.50
CA TYR A 256 3.60 19.88 -26.09
C TYR A 256 4.05 21.21 -25.50
N VAL A 257 3.46 21.55 -24.38
CA VAL A 257 3.96 22.53 -23.39
C VAL A 257 3.99 21.85 -22.04
N THR A 258 4.73 22.40 -21.08
CA THR A 258 4.88 21.79 -19.76
C THR A 258 4.37 22.72 -18.65
N SER A 259 3.51 22.20 -17.79
CA SER A 259 3.14 22.86 -16.53
C SER A 259 4.32 22.83 -15.55
N PRO A 260 4.51 23.90 -14.77
CA PRO A 260 5.52 23.90 -13.69
C PRO A 260 5.09 23.16 -12.42
N ILE A 261 3.85 22.67 -12.34
CA ILE A 261 3.42 21.84 -11.21
C ILE A 261 4.20 20.52 -11.25
N GLU A 262 4.89 20.22 -10.15
CA GLU A 262 5.74 19.04 -10.06
C GLU A 262 5.02 17.85 -9.43
N GLU A 263 4.01 18.10 -8.58
CA GLU A 263 3.30 17.04 -7.88
C GLU A 263 1.85 17.43 -7.60
N LEU A 264 0.92 16.53 -7.89
CA LEU A 264 -0.49 16.63 -7.51
C LEU A 264 -0.91 15.33 -6.83
N GLY A 265 -1.47 15.43 -5.63
CA GLY A 265 -2.10 14.30 -4.95
C GLY A 265 -3.54 14.07 -5.40
N ASN A 266 -4.27 13.27 -4.64
CA ASN A 266 -5.67 12.95 -4.91
C ASN A 266 -6.60 14.17 -4.71
N GLY A 267 -7.75 14.15 -5.39
CA GLY A 267 -8.82 15.14 -5.18
C GLY A 267 -8.68 16.41 -6.02
N ASN A 268 -7.82 16.41 -7.01
CA ASN A 268 -7.66 17.51 -7.94
C ASN A 268 -8.62 17.39 -9.12
N GLN A 269 -8.90 18.52 -9.76
CA GLN A 269 -9.77 18.60 -10.93
C GLN A 269 -9.03 19.30 -12.06
N LEU A 270 -9.11 18.75 -13.26
CA LEU A 270 -8.69 19.37 -14.50
C LEU A 270 -9.92 19.70 -15.33
N SER A 271 -10.01 20.96 -15.83
CA SER A 271 -11.06 21.41 -16.76
C SER A 271 -10.39 22.05 -17.97
N PHE A 272 -10.88 21.79 -19.15
CA PHE A 272 -10.36 22.35 -20.39
C PHE A 272 -11.39 22.35 -21.51
N ASP A 273 -11.24 23.28 -22.44
CA ASP A 273 -11.93 23.30 -23.72
C ASP A 273 -10.96 22.83 -24.82
N ILE A 274 -11.44 22.00 -25.72
CA ILE A 274 -10.63 21.50 -26.86
C ILE A 274 -11.39 21.64 -28.19
N LYS A 275 -10.66 22.05 -29.22
CA LYS A 275 -11.10 21.99 -30.60
C LYS A 275 -10.14 21.12 -31.39
N LEU A 276 -10.66 20.09 -32.00
CA LEU A 276 -9.89 19.23 -32.89
C LEU A 276 -10.04 19.69 -34.32
N GLU A 277 -8.92 19.94 -35.03
CA GLU A 277 -8.93 20.27 -36.45
C GLU A 277 -9.13 19.03 -37.32
N GLU A 278 -8.72 17.86 -36.85
CA GLU A 278 -8.95 16.55 -37.45
C GLU A 278 -9.61 15.60 -36.44
N PRO A 279 -10.33 14.57 -36.89
CA PRO A 279 -10.88 13.56 -35.98
C PRO A 279 -9.81 12.90 -35.13
N ALA A 280 -10.02 12.88 -33.81
CA ALA A 280 -9.14 12.21 -32.88
C ALA A 280 -9.07 10.71 -33.17
N LYS A 281 -7.94 10.09 -32.89
CA LYS A 281 -7.68 8.68 -33.06
C LYS A 281 -7.43 8.01 -31.72
N PRO A 282 -7.77 6.74 -31.57
CA PRO A 282 -7.37 5.97 -30.40
C PRO A 282 -5.84 6.06 -30.15
N GLY A 283 -5.49 6.39 -28.92
CA GLY A 283 -4.09 6.60 -28.55
C GLY A 283 -3.61 8.06 -28.56
N ASP A 284 -4.36 9.00 -29.13
CA ASP A 284 -4.01 10.43 -29.06
C ASP A 284 -4.03 10.89 -27.60
N ILE A 285 -2.90 11.40 -27.10
CA ILE A 285 -2.72 11.88 -25.75
C ILE A 285 -2.96 13.39 -25.69
N LEU A 286 -3.78 13.81 -24.73
CA LEU A 286 -4.09 15.22 -24.49
C LEU A 286 -3.30 15.79 -23.31
N PHE A 287 -3.14 15.01 -22.27
CA PHE A 287 -2.36 15.35 -21.08
C PHE A 287 -1.59 14.12 -20.63
N GLU A 288 -0.36 14.33 -20.18
CA GLU A 288 0.50 13.29 -19.66
C GLU A 288 1.23 13.80 -18.42
N SER A 289 1.39 12.95 -17.43
CA SER A 289 2.28 13.19 -16.31
C SER A 289 2.96 11.89 -15.90
N ASP A 290 4.23 11.97 -15.52
CA ASP A 290 4.95 10.89 -14.87
C ASP A 290 4.86 11.03 -13.35
N ALA A 291 4.65 9.92 -12.68
CA ALA A 291 4.65 9.84 -11.23
C ALA A 291 5.65 8.76 -10.76
N ALA A 292 5.99 8.78 -9.48
CA ALA A 292 6.91 7.80 -8.90
C ALA A 292 6.45 6.34 -9.07
N TYR A 293 5.17 6.11 -9.30
CA TYR A 293 4.51 4.81 -9.45
C TYR A 293 3.76 4.68 -10.79
N GLY A 294 4.17 5.38 -11.83
CA GLY A 294 3.67 5.18 -13.18
C GLY A 294 3.27 6.45 -13.92
N THR A 295 2.97 6.29 -15.19
CA THR A 295 2.53 7.37 -16.07
C THR A 295 1.01 7.50 -16.03
N HIS A 296 0.53 8.73 -15.92
CA HIS A 296 -0.89 9.07 -16.00
C HIS A 296 -1.12 9.88 -17.26
N ASP A 297 -2.15 9.55 -18.01
CA ASP A 297 -2.51 10.34 -19.17
C ASP A 297 -4.03 10.44 -19.36
N ILE A 298 -4.43 11.49 -20.07
CA ILE A 298 -5.77 11.66 -20.60
C ILE A 298 -5.66 11.54 -22.12
N ARG A 299 -6.36 10.56 -22.67
CA ARG A 299 -6.25 10.19 -24.09
C ARG A 299 -7.57 9.81 -24.73
N ILE A 300 -7.54 9.64 -26.04
CA ILE A 300 -8.63 9.02 -26.79
C ILE A 300 -8.49 7.50 -26.66
N MET A 301 -9.53 6.86 -26.15
CA MET A 301 -9.58 5.42 -25.92
C MET A 301 -9.94 4.65 -27.20
N GLU A 302 -9.82 3.31 -27.19
CA GLU A 302 -10.12 2.44 -28.32
C GLU A 302 -11.55 2.57 -28.86
N ASP A 303 -12.50 2.95 -28.00
CA ASP A 303 -13.89 3.21 -28.38
C ASP A 303 -14.14 4.65 -28.91
N GLY A 304 -13.08 5.44 -29.03
CA GLY A 304 -13.12 6.82 -29.52
C GLY A 304 -13.56 7.86 -28.49
N LYS A 305 -13.76 7.47 -27.22
CA LYS A 305 -14.11 8.40 -26.15
C LYS A 305 -12.88 8.93 -25.45
N LEU A 306 -13.07 10.03 -24.74
CA LEU A 306 -12.08 10.54 -23.81
C LEU A 306 -12.05 9.65 -22.55
N GLY A 307 -10.86 9.22 -22.17
CA GLY A 307 -10.63 8.45 -20.97
C GLY A 307 -9.27 8.79 -20.39
N PHE A 308 -8.92 8.16 -19.28
CA PHE A 308 -7.57 8.30 -18.72
C PHE A 308 -6.95 6.93 -18.44
N THR A 309 -5.63 6.89 -18.47
CA THR A 309 -4.86 5.72 -18.07
C THR A 309 -4.04 6.06 -16.84
N ARG A 310 -3.75 5.05 -16.06
CA ARG A 310 -2.85 5.11 -14.94
C ARG A 310 -2.11 3.79 -14.84
N GLU A 311 -0.79 3.85 -14.88
CA GLU A 311 0.05 2.65 -14.73
C GLU A 311 -0.35 1.52 -15.70
N LEU A 312 -0.66 1.84 -16.94
CA LEU A 312 -1.13 0.92 -17.98
C LEU A 312 -2.58 0.41 -17.81
N TYR A 313 -3.30 0.81 -16.78
CA TYR A 313 -4.72 0.49 -16.61
C TYR A 313 -5.62 1.55 -17.22
N ASN A 314 -6.68 1.10 -17.90
CA ASN A 314 -7.63 1.98 -18.57
C ASN A 314 -8.83 2.28 -17.66
N TYR A 315 -9.16 3.56 -17.51
CA TYR A 315 -10.32 4.04 -16.76
C TYR A 315 -11.22 4.89 -17.67
N TYR A 316 -12.51 4.63 -17.66
CA TYR A 316 -13.50 5.29 -18.49
C TYR A 316 -14.46 6.14 -17.65
#